data_601dc24f124b64627171d6b4e8f0c18b
#
_entry.id   601dc24f124b64627171d6b4e8f0c18b
#
_cell.length_a   1.000
_cell.length_b   1.000
_cell.length_c   1.000
_cell.angle_alpha   90.00
_cell.angle_beta   90.00
_cell.angle_gamma   90.00
#
_symmetry.space_group_name_H-M   'P 1'
#
loop_
_entity.id
_entity.type
_entity.pdbx_description
1 polymer ?
#
loop_
_entity_poly.entity_id
_entity_poly.type
_entity_poly.pdbx_seq_one_letter_code
_entity_poly.pdbx_strand_id
1 'polypeptide(L)'
;MSQAELISGCFKNDKTAKKQFFDTYFSKLAYISLRYSKNAVQSEQALLQSFSQVFSKLNAFKSQSTVTFDDFVKNEFIFYTVNYIKGIRNEYYVASTVKAVEYTEKTYDLFLDSKFIDVHNINQDLLLKSIQALVPSQRLVFNLLVIDNFTLAQASELLDTSEQSIKSTLEKARFNLQKSIENNLKISSNEQPV
;
A
#
# COMPACT_ATOMS: atom_id res chain seq x y z
N MET A 1 -16.31 -22.86 -11.11
CA MET A 1 -15.32 -22.70 -12.22
C MET A 1 -13.93 -22.94 -11.65
N SER A 2 -13.13 -23.76 -12.29
CA SER A 2 -11.74 -23.97 -11.91
C SER A 2 -10.89 -22.72 -12.19
N GLN A 3 -9.71 -22.61 -11.59
CA GLN A 3 -8.79 -21.48 -11.84
C GLN A 3 -8.43 -21.37 -13.36
N ALA A 4 -8.16 -22.50 -14.00
CA ALA A 4 -7.85 -22.51 -15.43
C ALA A 4 -9.03 -22.05 -16.31
N GLU A 5 -10.25 -22.47 -15.98
CA GLU A 5 -11.47 -22.00 -16.64
C GLU A 5 -11.70 -20.52 -16.40
N LEU A 6 -11.46 -20.02 -15.20
CA LEU A 6 -11.57 -18.61 -14.86
C LEU A 6 -10.61 -17.75 -15.70
N ILE A 7 -9.34 -18.13 -15.76
CA ILE A 7 -8.31 -17.44 -16.55
C ILE A 7 -8.69 -17.44 -18.03
N SER A 8 -9.01 -18.63 -18.57
CA SER A 8 -9.39 -18.79 -19.99
C SER A 8 -10.66 -18.01 -20.33
N GLY A 9 -11.66 -18.04 -19.46
CA GLY A 9 -12.91 -17.31 -19.64
C GLY A 9 -12.69 -15.79 -19.60
N CYS A 10 -11.90 -15.28 -18.65
CA CYS A 10 -11.55 -13.86 -18.59
C CYS A 10 -10.83 -13.40 -19.86
N PHE A 11 -9.90 -14.20 -20.38
CA PHE A 11 -9.20 -13.93 -21.63
C PHE A 11 -10.14 -13.89 -22.84
N LYS A 12 -11.10 -14.82 -22.91
CA LYS A 12 -12.12 -14.87 -23.96
C LYS A 12 -13.24 -13.83 -23.80
N ASN A 13 -13.13 -12.94 -22.83
CA ASN A 13 -14.16 -11.96 -22.51
C ASN A 13 -15.51 -12.55 -22.05
N ASP A 14 -15.50 -13.78 -21.53
CA ASP A 14 -16.70 -14.38 -20.96
C ASP A 14 -17.23 -13.60 -19.77
N LYS A 15 -18.51 -13.22 -19.82
CA LYS A 15 -19.15 -12.37 -18.81
C LYS A 15 -19.21 -13.03 -17.42
N THR A 16 -19.41 -14.36 -17.40
CA THR A 16 -19.54 -15.14 -16.17
C THR A 16 -18.19 -15.24 -15.47
N ALA A 17 -17.12 -15.53 -16.23
CA ALA A 17 -15.76 -15.58 -15.70
C ALA A 17 -15.31 -14.21 -15.18
N LYS A 18 -15.58 -13.13 -15.92
CA LYS A 18 -15.28 -11.77 -15.47
C LYS A 18 -16.02 -11.40 -14.21
N LYS A 19 -17.30 -11.73 -14.10
CA LYS A 19 -18.09 -11.49 -12.90
C LYS A 19 -17.51 -12.27 -11.72
N GLN A 20 -17.20 -13.55 -11.90
CA GLN A 20 -16.62 -14.37 -10.83
C GLN A 20 -15.26 -13.83 -10.37
N PHE A 21 -14.40 -13.40 -11.29
CA PHE A 21 -13.13 -12.76 -10.96
C PHE A 21 -13.36 -11.49 -10.14
N PHE A 22 -14.27 -10.63 -10.59
CA PHE A 22 -14.63 -9.42 -9.88
C PHE A 22 -15.12 -9.71 -8.47
N ASP A 23 -16.12 -10.60 -8.32
CA ASP A 23 -16.70 -10.97 -7.03
C ASP A 23 -15.65 -11.55 -6.06
N THR A 24 -14.63 -12.25 -6.60
CA THR A 24 -13.57 -12.87 -5.79
C THR A 24 -12.51 -11.87 -5.32
N TYR A 25 -12.11 -10.94 -6.18
CA TYR A 25 -10.92 -10.11 -5.95
C TYR A 25 -11.21 -8.66 -5.61
N PHE A 26 -12.37 -8.13 -6.01
CA PHE A 26 -12.66 -6.69 -5.89
C PHE A 26 -12.45 -6.15 -4.48
N SER A 27 -13.05 -6.75 -3.47
CA SER A 27 -12.96 -6.25 -2.08
C SER A 27 -11.52 -6.28 -1.55
N LYS A 28 -10.77 -7.34 -1.86
CA LYS A 28 -9.35 -7.46 -1.46
C LYS A 28 -8.49 -6.39 -2.13
N LEU A 29 -8.67 -6.19 -3.44
CA LEU A 29 -7.91 -5.22 -4.23
C LEU A 29 -8.31 -3.78 -3.89
N ALA A 30 -9.58 -3.53 -3.60
CA ALA A 30 -10.07 -2.23 -3.12
C ALA A 30 -9.39 -1.83 -1.80
N TYR A 31 -9.24 -2.77 -0.85
CA TYR A 31 -8.53 -2.51 0.39
C TYR A 31 -7.05 -2.22 0.16
N ILE A 32 -6.40 -2.94 -0.76
CA ILE A 32 -5.01 -2.64 -1.17
C ILE A 32 -4.94 -1.23 -1.75
N SER A 33 -5.80 -0.89 -2.72
CA SER A 33 -5.83 0.44 -3.31
C SER A 33 -5.99 1.54 -2.26
N LEU A 34 -6.87 1.31 -1.28
CA LEU A 34 -7.18 2.28 -0.22
C LEU A 34 -5.94 2.61 0.65
N ARG A 35 -5.15 1.61 1.05
CA ARG A 35 -3.96 1.84 1.87
C ARG A 35 -2.75 2.38 1.10
N TYR A 36 -2.70 2.17 -0.22
CA TYR A 36 -1.67 2.79 -1.08
C TYR A 36 -1.98 4.24 -1.42
N SER A 37 -3.25 4.64 -1.37
CA SER A 37 -3.74 5.96 -1.77
C SER A 37 -3.81 6.92 -0.58
N LYS A 38 -3.79 8.23 -0.86
CA LYS A 38 -3.91 9.28 0.18
C LYS A 38 -5.34 9.46 0.69
N ASN A 39 -6.33 9.08 -0.12
CA ASN A 39 -7.76 9.22 0.20
C ASN A 39 -8.61 8.30 -0.71
N ALA A 40 -9.91 8.28 -0.44
CA ALA A 40 -10.87 7.45 -1.16
C ALA A 40 -10.94 7.78 -2.67
N VAL A 41 -10.87 9.06 -3.05
CA VAL A 41 -10.94 9.48 -4.46
C VAL A 41 -9.75 8.93 -5.25
N GLN A 42 -8.52 9.09 -4.72
CA GLN A 42 -7.34 8.52 -5.36
C GLN A 42 -7.39 6.99 -5.40
N SER A 43 -7.92 6.37 -4.33
CA SER A 43 -8.09 4.93 -4.26
C SER A 43 -9.03 4.40 -5.34
N GLU A 44 -10.16 5.04 -5.57
CA GLU A 44 -11.10 4.64 -6.60
C GLU A 44 -10.46 4.71 -8.01
N GLN A 45 -9.77 5.80 -8.31
CA GLN A 45 -9.06 5.96 -9.58
C GLN A 45 -7.97 4.91 -9.77
N ALA A 46 -7.14 4.68 -8.74
CA ALA A 46 -6.10 3.67 -8.76
C ALA A 46 -6.69 2.26 -8.93
N LEU A 47 -7.78 1.96 -8.20
CA LEU A 47 -8.48 0.67 -8.30
C LEU A 47 -8.96 0.39 -9.72
N LEU A 48 -9.68 1.32 -10.33
CA LEU A 48 -10.24 1.15 -11.67
C LEU A 48 -9.14 0.91 -12.71
N GLN A 49 -8.08 1.73 -12.68
CA GLN A 49 -6.98 1.59 -13.63
C GLN A 49 -6.20 0.29 -13.41
N SER A 50 -5.81 0.00 -12.16
CA SER A 50 -5.00 -1.18 -11.85
C SER A 50 -5.77 -2.47 -12.09
N PHE A 51 -7.06 -2.52 -11.77
CA PHE A 51 -7.91 -3.69 -11.99
C PHE A 51 -8.02 -4.03 -13.48
N SER A 52 -8.21 -3.01 -14.33
CA SER A 52 -8.22 -3.18 -15.79
C SER A 52 -6.90 -3.74 -16.32
N GLN A 53 -5.77 -3.28 -15.80
CA GLN A 53 -4.44 -3.77 -16.19
C GLN A 53 -4.22 -5.23 -15.76
N VAL A 54 -4.62 -5.59 -14.55
CA VAL A 54 -4.55 -6.99 -14.07
C VAL A 54 -5.29 -7.92 -15.01
N PHE A 55 -6.50 -7.53 -15.44
CA PHE A 55 -7.27 -8.33 -16.42
C PHE A 55 -6.47 -8.64 -17.68
N SER A 56 -5.77 -7.65 -18.22
CA SER A 56 -4.97 -7.81 -19.43
C SER A 56 -3.78 -8.77 -19.25
N LYS A 57 -3.38 -9.03 -18.00
CA LYS A 57 -2.21 -9.84 -17.65
C LYS A 57 -2.56 -11.26 -17.17
N LEU A 58 -3.82 -11.58 -16.94
CA LEU A 58 -4.21 -12.90 -16.41
C LEU A 58 -3.69 -14.07 -17.24
N ASN A 59 -3.55 -13.91 -18.55
CA ASN A 59 -2.99 -14.92 -19.45
C ASN A 59 -1.47 -15.14 -19.29
N ALA A 60 -0.77 -14.21 -18.63
CA ALA A 60 0.66 -14.37 -18.36
C ALA A 60 0.93 -15.29 -17.17
N PHE A 61 -0.10 -15.60 -16.36
CA PHE A 61 0.04 -16.55 -15.27
C PHE A 61 0.33 -17.96 -15.79
N LYS A 62 1.41 -18.55 -15.27
CA LYS A 62 1.79 -19.95 -15.55
C LYS A 62 1.47 -20.81 -14.34
N SER A 63 0.63 -21.80 -14.49
CA SER A 63 0.21 -22.71 -13.41
C SER A 63 1.34 -23.55 -12.80
N GLN A 64 2.51 -23.56 -13.44
CA GLN A 64 3.71 -24.25 -12.96
C GLN A 64 4.67 -23.29 -12.20
N SER A 65 4.27 -22.04 -11.96
CA SER A 65 5.08 -21.10 -11.17
C SER A 65 5.02 -21.46 -9.68
N THR A 66 6.04 -21.06 -8.93
CA THR A 66 6.07 -21.18 -7.47
C THR A 66 5.12 -20.17 -6.79
N VAL A 67 4.56 -19.25 -7.56
CA VAL A 67 3.65 -18.19 -7.10
C VAL A 67 2.21 -18.66 -7.29
N THR A 68 1.38 -18.51 -6.27
CA THR A 68 -0.06 -18.80 -6.37
C THR A 68 -0.76 -17.81 -7.28
N PHE A 69 -1.92 -18.17 -7.80
CA PHE A 69 -2.70 -17.25 -8.63
C PHE A 69 -3.16 -16.02 -7.86
N ASP A 70 -3.52 -16.19 -6.57
CA ASP A 70 -3.90 -15.10 -5.68
C ASP A 70 -2.74 -14.12 -5.47
N ASP A 71 -1.53 -14.63 -5.26
CA ASP A 71 -0.33 -13.79 -5.12
C ASP A 71 0.02 -13.10 -6.45
N PHE A 72 -0.13 -13.80 -7.57
CA PHE A 72 0.06 -13.20 -8.89
C PHE A 72 -0.89 -12.02 -9.10
N VAL A 73 -2.19 -12.21 -8.87
CA VAL A 73 -3.20 -11.15 -9.00
C VAL A 73 -2.89 -9.98 -8.06
N LYS A 74 -2.54 -10.27 -6.81
CA LYS A 74 -2.17 -9.27 -5.80
C LYS A 74 -0.94 -8.48 -6.24
N ASN A 75 0.12 -9.15 -6.65
CA ASN A 75 1.39 -8.51 -7.00
C ASN A 75 1.27 -7.66 -8.27
N GLU A 76 0.57 -8.17 -9.30
CA GLU A 76 0.26 -7.37 -10.50
C GLU A 76 -0.57 -6.12 -10.15
N PHE A 77 -1.56 -6.27 -9.28
CA PHE A 77 -2.37 -5.13 -8.84
C PHE A 77 -1.54 -4.09 -8.09
N ILE A 78 -0.67 -4.51 -7.17
CA ILE A 78 0.24 -3.61 -6.45
C ILE A 78 1.17 -2.91 -7.44
N PHE A 79 1.76 -3.64 -8.39
CA PHE A 79 2.62 -3.07 -9.42
C PHE A 79 1.94 -1.92 -10.18
N TYR A 80 0.72 -2.13 -10.66
CA TYR A 80 -0.01 -1.09 -11.39
C TYR A 80 -0.45 0.07 -10.49
N THR A 81 -0.86 -0.22 -9.24
CA THR A 81 -1.23 0.81 -8.25
C THR A 81 -0.05 1.71 -7.92
N VAL A 82 1.12 1.13 -7.68
CA VAL A 82 2.36 1.89 -7.42
C VAL A 82 2.73 2.77 -8.61
N ASN A 83 2.69 2.20 -9.83
CA ASN A 83 3.00 2.96 -11.05
C ASN A 83 1.99 4.09 -11.31
N TYR A 84 0.71 3.86 -11.03
CA TYR A 84 -0.31 4.92 -11.07
C TYR A 84 0.04 6.07 -10.13
N ILE A 85 0.35 5.77 -8.86
CA ILE A 85 0.69 6.79 -7.86
C ILE A 85 1.99 7.52 -8.22
N LYS A 86 3.02 6.82 -8.69
CA LYS A 86 4.26 7.43 -9.22
C LYS A 86 4.00 8.36 -10.41
N GLY A 87 3.03 8.03 -11.25
CA GLY A 87 2.65 8.82 -12.42
C GLY A 87 2.01 10.17 -12.08
N ILE A 88 1.50 10.33 -10.86
CA ILE A 88 0.98 11.61 -10.35
C ILE A 88 2.16 12.49 -9.93
N ARG A 89 2.90 13.03 -10.91
CA ARG A 89 4.19 13.70 -10.72
C ARG A 89 4.17 14.81 -9.65
N ASN A 90 3.15 15.65 -9.64
CA ASN A 90 3.08 16.78 -8.72
C ASN A 90 2.96 16.35 -7.25
N GLU A 91 2.36 15.21 -6.97
CA GLU A 91 2.21 14.72 -5.60
C GLU A 91 3.41 13.89 -5.13
N TYR A 92 4.01 13.10 -6.02
CA TYR A 92 5.13 12.24 -5.66
C TYR A 92 6.42 13.03 -5.41
N TYR A 93 6.72 14.03 -6.25
CA TYR A 93 7.97 14.81 -6.15
C TYR A 93 7.91 15.99 -5.17
N VAL A 94 6.78 16.64 -5.00
CA VAL A 94 6.63 17.73 -4.00
C VAL A 94 6.84 17.22 -2.58
N ALA A 95 6.46 15.99 -2.30
CA ALA A 95 6.69 15.35 -1.01
C ALA A 95 8.18 15.13 -0.68
N SER A 96 9.05 15.05 -1.68
CA SER A 96 10.50 14.91 -1.48
C SER A 96 11.21 16.23 -1.13
N THR A 97 10.56 17.38 -1.36
CA THR A 97 11.10 18.72 -1.07
C THR A 97 10.73 19.23 0.34
N VAL A 98 9.85 18.54 1.05
CA VAL A 98 9.64 18.81 2.48
C VAL A 98 10.97 18.55 3.19
N LYS A 99 11.57 19.61 3.76
CA LYS A 99 12.85 19.54 4.49
C LYS A 99 12.88 18.27 5.31
N ALA A 100 13.82 17.40 4.98
CA ALA A 100 14.11 16.24 5.82
C ALA A 100 14.42 16.77 7.21
N VAL A 101 13.55 16.51 8.17
CA VAL A 101 13.95 16.65 9.57
C VAL A 101 15.14 15.73 9.70
N GLU A 102 16.27 16.23 10.16
CA GLU A 102 17.44 15.41 10.42
C GLU A 102 17.05 14.39 11.49
N TYR A 103 16.73 13.18 11.03
CA TYR A 103 16.49 12.05 11.91
C TYR A 103 17.85 11.51 12.33
N THR A 104 18.26 11.82 13.55
CA THR A 104 19.39 11.14 14.17
C THR A 104 18.92 9.78 14.71
N GLU A 105 19.79 8.77 14.74
CA GLU A 105 19.50 7.46 15.35
C GLU A 105 18.93 7.61 16.77
N LYS A 106 19.42 8.58 17.54
CA LYS A 106 18.90 8.91 18.87
C LYS A 106 17.43 9.36 18.89
N THR A 107 16.96 10.03 17.84
CA THR A 107 15.56 10.45 17.74
C THR A 107 14.64 9.26 17.46
N TYR A 108 15.14 8.24 16.75
CA TYR A 108 14.42 7.01 16.48
C TYR A 108 14.26 6.15 17.75
N ASP A 109 15.32 5.98 18.53
CA ASP A 109 15.31 5.21 19.78
C ASP A 109 14.38 5.81 20.84
N LEU A 110 14.28 7.13 20.91
CA LEU A 110 13.38 7.83 21.84
C LEU A 110 11.90 7.53 21.61
N PHE A 111 11.53 7.11 20.40
CA PHE A 111 10.13 6.79 20.05
C PHE A 111 9.79 5.30 20.19
N LEU A 112 10.76 4.42 20.13
CA LEU A 112 10.57 3.00 20.42
C LEU A 112 10.21 2.74 21.88
N ASP A 113 10.61 3.64 22.77
CA ASP A 113 10.33 3.60 24.20
C ASP A 113 9.03 4.35 24.58
N SER A 114 8.15 4.64 23.61
CA SER A 114 6.93 5.35 23.90
C SER A 114 5.96 4.47 24.70
N LYS A 115 6.04 4.56 26.03
CA LYS A 115 5.05 4.07 26.99
C LYS A 115 3.65 4.66 26.79
N PHE A 116 3.45 5.41 25.70
CA PHE A 116 2.28 6.24 25.46
C PHE A 116 1.31 5.68 24.40
N ILE A 117 1.72 4.68 23.62
CA ILE A 117 0.80 4.05 22.66
C ILE A 117 0.27 2.75 23.27
N ASP A 118 -0.96 2.81 23.77
CA ASP A 118 -1.71 1.58 24.01
C ASP A 118 -2.18 1.01 22.68
N VAL A 119 -1.52 -0.07 22.24
CA VAL A 119 -1.85 -0.75 20.98
C VAL A 119 -3.29 -1.26 20.91
N HIS A 120 -3.95 -1.49 22.06
CA HIS A 120 -5.35 -1.89 22.13
C HIS A 120 -6.31 -0.78 21.67
N ASN A 121 -5.87 0.48 21.70
CA ASN A 121 -6.65 1.62 21.23
C ASN A 121 -6.43 1.92 19.72
N ILE A 122 -5.57 1.16 19.04
CA ILE A 122 -5.34 1.31 17.61
C ILE A 122 -6.35 0.46 16.85
N ASN A 123 -7.42 1.07 16.38
CA ASN A 123 -8.35 0.41 15.47
C ASN A 123 -7.89 0.50 14.00
N GLN A 124 -8.56 -0.27 13.13
CA GLN A 124 -8.20 -0.34 11.71
C GLN A 124 -8.36 1.01 10.99
N ASP A 125 -9.36 1.80 11.35
CA ASP A 125 -9.60 3.12 10.73
C ASP A 125 -8.52 4.12 11.08
N LEU A 126 -8.08 4.14 12.35
CA LEU A 126 -6.97 4.98 12.80
C LEU A 126 -5.67 4.61 12.08
N LEU A 127 -5.37 3.31 12.00
CA LEU A 127 -4.18 2.83 11.30
C LEU A 127 -4.23 3.22 9.81
N LEU A 128 -5.36 2.98 9.14
CA LEU A 128 -5.55 3.35 7.74
C LEU A 128 -5.35 4.85 7.51
N LYS A 129 -6.02 5.70 8.31
CA LYS A 129 -5.87 7.17 8.21
C LYS A 129 -4.42 7.60 8.43
N SER A 130 -3.73 6.99 9.39
CA SER A 130 -2.32 7.29 9.66
C SER A 130 -1.39 6.88 8.51
N ILE A 131 -1.66 5.74 7.85
CA ILE A 131 -0.95 5.32 6.63
C ILE A 131 -1.24 6.30 5.48
N GLN A 132 -2.49 6.69 5.30
CA GLN A 132 -2.89 7.64 4.25
C GLN A 132 -2.28 9.04 4.43
N ALA A 133 -2.01 9.43 5.68
CA ALA A 133 -1.36 10.70 6.02
C ALA A 133 0.14 10.73 5.69
N LEU A 134 0.78 9.59 5.50
CA LEU A 134 2.19 9.53 5.06
C LEU A 134 2.34 10.19 3.68
N VAL A 135 3.50 10.84 3.46
CA VAL A 135 3.84 11.32 2.10
C VAL A 135 3.95 10.13 1.13
N PRO A 136 3.69 10.30 -0.17
CA PRO A 136 3.56 9.18 -1.11
C PRO A 136 4.73 8.19 -1.06
N SER A 137 5.97 8.66 -1.09
CA SER A 137 7.16 7.78 -1.04
C SER A 137 7.21 6.93 0.22
N GLN A 138 6.91 7.51 1.38
CA GLN A 138 6.87 6.79 2.65
C GLN A 138 5.74 5.79 2.70
N ARG A 139 4.55 6.17 2.22
CA ARG A 139 3.38 5.30 2.15
C ARG A 139 3.62 4.10 1.24
N LEU A 140 4.22 4.30 0.05
CA LEU A 140 4.56 3.21 -0.86
C LEU A 140 5.57 2.25 -0.23
N VAL A 141 6.68 2.77 0.30
CA VAL A 141 7.74 1.95 0.94
C VAL A 141 7.19 1.17 2.13
N PHE A 142 6.40 1.80 2.99
CA PHE A 142 5.81 1.14 4.16
C PHE A 142 4.88 -0.01 3.75
N ASN A 143 3.97 0.23 2.80
CA ASN A 143 3.06 -0.81 2.32
C ASN A 143 3.82 -1.97 1.67
N LEU A 144 4.78 -1.68 0.78
CA LEU A 144 5.55 -2.71 0.08
C LEU A 144 6.31 -3.61 1.05
N LEU A 145 7.10 -3.02 1.96
CA LEU A 145 8.02 -3.79 2.80
C LEU A 145 7.36 -4.37 4.05
N VAL A 146 6.46 -3.61 4.70
CA VAL A 146 5.92 -4.02 6.02
C VAL A 146 4.63 -4.81 5.87
N ILE A 147 3.76 -4.44 4.93
CA ILE A 147 2.43 -5.08 4.81
C ILE A 147 2.44 -6.16 3.73
N ASP A 148 3.09 -5.89 2.58
CA ASP A 148 3.07 -6.81 1.44
C ASP A 148 4.29 -7.72 1.33
N ASN A 149 5.28 -7.56 2.23
CA ASN A 149 6.48 -8.39 2.33
C ASN A 149 7.34 -8.42 1.06
N PHE A 150 7.39 -7.34 0.30
CA PHE A 150 8.36 -7.20 -0.79
C PHE A 150 9.77 -7.12 -0.21
N THR A 151 10.73 -7.69 -0.92
CA THR A 151 12.14 -7.53 -0.56
C THR A 151 12.63 -6.11 -0.86
N LEU A 152 13.74 -5.70 -0.24
CA LEU A 152 14.37 -4.40 -0.55
C LEU A 152 14.70 -4.27 -2.04
N ALA A 153 15.21 -5.32 -2.66
CA ALA A 153 15.54 -5.34 -4.08
C ALA A 153 14.29 -5.12 -4.95
N GLN A 154 13.19 -5.84 -4.66
CA GLN A 154 11.93 -5.68 -5.39
C GLN A 154 11.33 -4.26 -5.22
N ALA A 155 11.38 -3.71 -4.01
CA ALA A 155 10.90 -2.35 -3.77
C ALA A 155 11.81 -1.30 -4.45
N SER A 156 13.13 -1.53 -4.46
CA SER A 156 14.12 -0.69 -5.15
C SER A 156 13.85 -0.64 -6.65
N GLU A 157 13.65 -1.79 -7.29
CA GLU A 157 13.31 -1.91 -8.70
C GLU A 157 11.97 -1.23 -9.02
N LEU A 158 10.91 -1.53 -8.24
CA LEU A 158 9.57 -0.99 -8.48
C LEU A 158 9.50 0.54 -8.29
N LEU A 159 10.24 1.07 -7.32
CA LEU A 159 10.26 2.50 -7.02
C LEU A 159 11.36 3.28 -7.75
N ASP A 160 12.19 2.58 -8.53
CA ASP A 160 13.29 3.18 -9.30
C ASP A 160 14.23 4.02 -8.40
N THR A 161 14.67 3.40 -7.30
CA THR A 161 15.54 4.06 -6.31
C THR A 161 16.46 3.04 -5.62
N SER A 162 17.53 3.50 -4.95
CA SER A 162 18.46 2.61 -4.28
C SER A 162 17.88 1.95 -3.03
N GLU A 163 18.34 0.74 -2.70
CA GLU A 163 17.97 0.05 -1.46
C GLU A 163 18.28 0.88 -0.21
N GLN A 164 19.38 1.64 -0.22
CA GLN A 164 19.74 2.54 0.87
C GLN A 164 18.70 3.65 1.05
N SER A 165 18.21 4.21 -0.04
CA SER A 165 17.13 5.21 -0.03
C SER A 165 15.81 4.61 0.47
N ILE A 166 15.52 3.36 0.09
CA ILE A 166 14.35 2.62 0.60
C ILE A 166 14.43 2.43 2.11
N LYS A 167 15.59 2.00 2.65
CA LYS A 167 15.79 1.84 4.10
C LYS A 167 15.55 3.15 4.85
N SER A 168 16.21 4.22 4.42
CA SER A 168 16.02 5.55 5.04
C SER A 168 14.57 6.04 4.96
N THR A 169 13.89 5.79 3.83
CA THR A 169 12.49 6.15 3.65
C THR A 169 11.57 5.33 4.56
N LEU A 170 11.87 4.04 4.77
CA LEU A 170 11.11 3.19 5.69
C LEU A 170 11.22 3.67 7.14
N GLU A 171 12.40 4.05 7.58
CA GLU A 171 12.60 4.60 8.92
C GLU A 171 11.80 5.88 9.13
N LYS A 172 11.86 6.80 8.17
CA LYS A 172 11.03 8.01 8.19
C LYS A 172 9.54 7.69 8.18
N ALA A 173 9.12 6.68 7.43
CA ALA A 173 7.72 6.25 7.39
C ALA A 173 7.25 5.73 8.74
N ARG A 174 8.05 4.88 9.39
CA ARG A 174 7.76 4.34 10.72
C ARG A 174 7.62 5.44 11.76
N PHE A 175 8.57 6.38 11.78
CA PHE A 175 8.54 7.53 12.68
C PHE A 175 7.27 8.38 12.47
N ASN A 176 6.98 8.77 11.23
CA ASN A 176 5.82 9.61 10.93
C ASN A 176 4.49 8.89 11.20
N LEU A 177 4.43 7.59 10.95
CA LEU A 177 3.26 6.77 11.25
C LEU A 177 2.99 6.75 12.77
N GLN A 178 4.03 6.46 13.57
CA GLN A 178 3.94 6.47 15.03
C GLN A 178 3.46 7.83 15.53
N LYS A 179 4.08 8.91 15.07
CA LYS A 179 3.69 10.28 15.46
C LYS A 179 2.24 10.61 15.06
N SER A 180 1.79 10.17 13.90
CA SER A 180 0.41 10.34 13.46
C SER A 180 -0.57 9.60 14.39
N ILE A 181 -0.26 8.37 14.76
CA ILE A 181 -1.09 7.56 15.68
C ILE A 181 -1.16 8.23 17.06
N GLU A 182 -0.01 8.64 17.62
CA GLU A 182 0.05 9.32 18.92
C GLU A 182 -0.81 10.58 18.95
N ASN A 183 -0.70 11.41 17.92
CA ASN A 183 -1.48 12.65 17.84
C ASN A 183 -2.98 12.38 17.78
N ASN A 184 -3.41 11.39 17.01
CA ASN A 184 -4.83 11.03 16.90
C ASN A 184 -5.36 10.45 18.21
N LEU A 185 -4.59 9.63 18.93
CA LEU A 185 -5.00 9.10 20.24
C LEU A 185 -5.12 10.20 21.30
N LYS A 186 -4.22 11.20 21.29
CA LYS A 186 -4.30 12.36 22.21
C LYS A 186 -5.53 13.22 21.94
N ILE A 187 -5.92 13.41 20.68
CA ILE A 187 -7.13 14.16 20.30
C ILE A 187 -8.36 13.41 20.83
N SER A 188 -8.44 12.11 20.60
CA SER A 188 -9.57 11.28 21.03
C SER A 188 -9.73 11.24 22.56
N SER A 189 -8.62 11.31 23.32
CA SER A 189 -8.67 11.34 24.79
C SER A 189 -9.10 12.70 25.35
N ASN A 190 -8.92 13.79 24.61
CA ASN A 190 -9.33 15.14 25.01
C ASN A 190 -10.78 15.48 24.62
N GLU A 191 -11.41 14.68 23.78
CA GLU A 191 -12.81 14.86 23.32
C GLU A 191 -13.82 14.08 24.16
N GLN A 192 -13.39 13.35 25.20
CA GLN A 192 -14.34 12.73 26.14
C GLN A 192 -14.84 13.82 27.12
N PRO A 193 -16.12 14.24 27.06
CA PRO A 193 -16.68 15.15 28.04
C PRO A 193 -16.71 14.46 29.42
N VAL A 194 -16.31 15.19 30.44
CA VAL A 194 -16.49 14.83 31.87
C VAL A 194 -17.96 14.75 32.21
#